data_ad0e1033cb969feb826c3ce621b9bb8c
#
_entry.id   ad0e1033cb969feb826c3ce621b9bb8c
#
_cell.length_a   1.000
_cell.length_b   1.000
_cell.length_c   1.000
_cell.angle_alpha   90.00
_cell.angle_beta   90.00
_cell.angle_gamma   90.00
#
_symmetry.space_group_name_H-M   'P 1'
#
loop_
_entity.id
_entity.type
_entity.pdbx_description
1 polymer ?
#
loop_
_entity_poly.entity_id
_entity_poly.type
_entity_poly.pdbx_seq_one_letter_code
_entity_poly.pdbx_strand_id
1 'polypeptide(L)'
;MEKTRSKSKLKTVLIVLGIVVFAIALGIFVFLKQSFLKTFPELEGEPEIGKWYDIPVAGATSSDGSEWHGIFRKGTENKAVIYFFGGGVSITPETSEGGKEFYATSMLAQDFVAQGGVGSSAENNPFKDWSFIVIPYATGDFHAGTGIYEGKKTVYHTGYSNYSAYIEQIKPYVGEPDTLLVTGFSAGGFATSLLADDVIGRFPSAENVTVCVDSSLLLYDGWHDTAVYLWKTPTEISDRLTTDNLVLDSLTALHEKRGSSVKILFDCSYRDDTLMQYQSYIDNGKMDRTKELGDSFQRDLKEMVNGLRTNIPDVGIYIWCSGEDADTHNTQHTIISYNVFDKLGNDRSVGEWIFDAVNNDVKSYGLELLDKAF
;
A
#
# COMPACT_ATOMS: atom_id res chain seq x y z
N MET A 1 -35.19 60.62 2.42
CA MET A 1 -34.54 59.92 3.57
C MET A 1 -34.79 58.39 3.65
N GLU A 2 -35.86 57.86 3.05
CA GLU A 2 -36.15 56.39 3.10
C GLU A 2 -35.19 55.48 2.27
N LYS A 3 -34.74 55.92 1.08
CA LYS A 3 -33.84 55.14 0.20
C LYS A 3 -32.45 54.85 0.79
N THR A 4 -31.95 55.73 1.68
CA THR A 4 -30.63 55.57 2.33
C THR A 4 -30.68 54.55 3.49
N ARG A 5 -31.83 54.47 4.18
CA ARG A 5 -32.04 53.55 5.31
C ARG A 5 -32.24 52.09 4.85
N SER A 6 -32.78 51.88 3.63
CA SER A 6 -32.92 50.56 3.00
C SER A 6 -31.57 49.97 2.56
N LYS A 7 -30.69 50.79 1.97
CA LYS A 7 -29.34 50.35 1.54
C LYS A 7 -28.43 49.98 2.72
N SER A 8 -28.57 50.66 3.86
CA SER A 8 -27.85 50.34 5.10
C SER A 8 -28.28 49.00 5.67
N LYS A 9 -29.58 48.72 5.75
CA LYS A 9 -30.09 47.43 6.24
C LYS A 9 -29.67 46.26 5.33
N LEU A 10 -29.68 46.44 4.00
CA LEU A 10 -29.23 45.41 3.06
C LEU A 10 -27.75 45.11 3.22
N LYS A 11 -26.90 46.13 3.41
CA LYS A 11 -25.47 45.93 3.70
C LYS A 11 -25.25 45.15 5.00
N THR A 12 -25.97 45.46 6.06
CA THR A 12 -25.89 44.76 7.35
C THR A 12 -26.30 43.28 7.19
N VAL A 13 -27.40 43.02 6.47
CA VAL A 13 -27.86 41.65 6.21
C VAL A 13 -26.81 40.84 5.40
N LEU A 14 -26.23 41.46 4.38
CA LEU A 14 -25.17 40.78 3.59
C LEU A 14 -23.89 40.48 4.41
N ILE A 15 -23.51 41.41 5.30
CA ILE A 15 -22.35 41.17 6.21
C ILE A 15 -22.66 40.03 7.20
N VAL A 16 -23.87 40.04 7.80
CA VAL A 16 -24.26 38.95 8.72
C VAL A 16 -24.34 37.62 8.00
N LEU A 17 -24.90 37.60 6.78
CA LEU A 17 -24.93 36.37 5.96
C LEU A 17 -23.51 35.86 5.63
N GLY A 18 -22.59 36.76 5.27
CA GLY A 18 -21.20 36.44 5.02
C GLY A 18 -20.48 35.83 6.25
N ILE A 19 -20.73 36.39 7.44
CA ILE A 19 -20.18 35.87 8.71
C ILE A 19 -20.75 34.47 9.00
N VAL A 20 -22.05 34.27 8.81
CA VAL A 20 -22.69 32.95 9.03
C VAL A 20 -22.14 31.89 8.06
N VAL A 21 -22.02 32.21 6.78
CA VAL A 21 -21.43 31.29 5.77
C VAL A 21 -19.98 30.97 6.10
N PHE A 22 -19.20 31.97 6.51
CA PHE A 22 -17.81 31.75 6.93
C PHE A 22 -17.72 30.87 8.18
N ALA A 23 -18.58 31.10 9.17
CA ALA A 23 -18.62 30.26 10.39
C ALA A 23 -19.03 28.82 10.10
N ILE A 24 -19.99 28.61 9.19
CA ILE A 24 -20.38 27.27 8.72
C ILE A 24 -19.23 26.61 7.98
N ALA A 25 -18.56 27.29 7.05
CA ALA A 25 -17.42 26.78 6.31
C ALA A 25 -16.26 26.44 7.23
N LEU A 26 -15.97 27.26 8.23
CA LEU A 26 -14.96 27.01 9.25
C LEU A 26 -15.35 25.80 10.13
N GLY A 27 -16.62 25.70 10.53
CA GLY A 27 -17.13 24.53 11.28
C GLY A 27 -17.01 23.23 10.49
N ILE A 28 -17.36 23.25 9.20
CA ILE A 28 -17.18 22.10 8.29
C ILE A 28 -15.69 21.77 8.14
N PHE A 29 -14.84 22.78 7.95
CA PHE A 29 -13.40 22.58 7.84
C PHE A 29 -12.79 21.95 9.11
N VAL A 30 -13.17 22.46 10.29
CA VAL A 30 -12.73 21.91 11.58
C VAL A 30 -13.26 20.49 11.78
N PHE A 31 -14.54 20.24 11.44
CA PHE A 31 -15.13 18.90 11.51
C PHE A 31 -14.45 17.93 10.57
N LEU A 32 -14.21 18.32 9.31
CA LEU A 32 -13.47 17.50 8.35
C LEU A 32 -12.03 17.26 8.83
N LYS A 33 -11.34 18.30 9.32
CA LYS A 33 -9.99 18.16 9.89
C LYS A 33 -9.96 17.20 11.07
N GLN A 34 -10.93 17.27 11.99
CA GLN A 34 -10.99 16.36 13.15
C GLN A 34 -11.47 14.95 12.80
N SER A 35 -12.29 14.79 11.74
CA SER A 35 -12.85 13.49 11.37
C SER A 35 -12.02 12.74 10.33
N PHE A 36 -11.28 13.44 9.45
CA PHE A 36 -10.50 12.86 8.35
C PHE A 36 -8.98 13.01 8.50
N LEU A 37 -8.52 13.85 9.44
CA LEU A 37 -7.10 14.06 9.73
C LEU A 37 -6.80 13.70 11.20
N LYS A 38 -7.48 12.68 11.75
CA LYS A 38 -7.07 12.15 13.05
C LYS A 38 -5.70 11.51 12.87
N THR A 39 -4.69 12.16 13.39
CA THR A 39 -3.43 11.52 13.73
C THR A 39 -3.64 10.68 14.98
N PHE A 40 -3.01 9.53 15.05
CA PHE A 40 -2.97 8.76 16.28
C PHE A 40 -2.14 9.51 17.34
N PRO A 41 -2.33 9.24 18.63
CA PRO A 41 -1.41 9.77 19.65
C PRO A 41 -0.01 9.19 19.43
N GLU A 42 1.01 9.98 19.67
CA GLU A 42 2.37 9.46 19.74
C GLU A 42 2.52 8.45 20.87
N LEU A 43 3.37 7.44 20.68
CA LEU A 43 3.64 6.45 21.70
C LEU A 43 4.58 7.02 22.77
N GLU A 44 4.05 7.20 23.98
CA GLU A 44 4.80 7.57 25.17
C GLU A 44 4.84 6.38 26.14
N GLY A 45 6.00 5.72 26.28
CA GLY A 45 6.18 4.55 27.16
C GLY A 45 5.64 3.24 26.57
N GLU A 46 5.00 2.39 27.40
CA GLU A 46 4.48 1.10 26.97
C GLU A 46 3.17 1.24 26.22
N PRO A 47 2.99 0.55 25.07
CA PRO A 47 1.77 0.61 24.27
C PRO A 47 0.60 -0.10 24.96
N GLU A 48 -0.55 0.56 25.00
CA GLU A 48 -1.81 -0.06 25.39
C GLU A 48 -2.27 -1.05 24.29
N ILE A 49 -2.73 -2.23 24.71
CA ILE A 49 -3.22 -3.25 23.78
C ILE A 49 -4.43 -2.74 22.98
N GLY A 50 -4.40 -2.95 21.66
CA GLY A 50 -5.47 -2.60 20.74
C GLY A 50 -5.52 -1.12 20.33
N LYS A 51 -4.68 -0.27 20.92
CA LYS A 51 -4.63 1.16 20.60
C LYS A 51 -3.60 1.45 19.52
N TRP A 52 -3.97 2.31 18.57
CA TRP A 52 -3.10 2.78 17.51
C TRP A 52 -2.26 3.98 17.96
N TYR A 53 -1.01 4.03 17.50
CA TYR A 53 -0.04 5.07 17.80
C TYR A 53 0.72 5.50 16.55
N ASP A 54 1.03 6.78 16.46
CA ASP A 54 2.07 7.31 15.58
C ASP A 54 3.43 7.16 16.26
N ILE A 55 4.41 6.75 15.48
CA ILE A 55 5.79 6.54 15.93
C ILE A 55 6.71 7.48 15.15
N PRO A 56 6.99 8.67 15.65
CA PRO A 56 7.96 9.55 15.02
C PRO A 56 9.33 8.87 14.91
N VAL A 57 9.95 8.95 13.73
CA VAL A 57 11.24 8.33 13.44
C VAL A 57 12.26 9.40 13.14
N ALA A 58 13.26 9.53 13.99
CA ALA A 58 14.27 10.60 13.84
C ALA A 58 15.03 10.48 12.52
N GLY A 59 15.01 11.54 11.73
CA GLY A 59 15.67 11.61 10.42
C GLY A 59 14.91 10.96 9.28
N ALA A 60 13.77 10.32 9.52
CA ALA A 60 12.90 9.84 8.47
C ALA A 60 12.15 11.01 7.79
N THR A 61 12.07 10.95 6.46
CA THR A 61 11.48 12.02 5.67
C THR A 61 10.56 11.47 4.58
N SER A 62 9.48 12.19 4.33
CA SER A 62 8.64 12.03 3.14
C SER A 62 9.37 12.59 1.91
N SER A 63 8.89 12.24 0.73
CA SER A 63 9.47 12.67 -0.55
C SER A 63 9.60 14.19 -0.72
N ASP A 64 8.69 14.97 -0.13
CA ASP A 64 8.71 16.44 -0.16
C ASP A 64 9.55 17.07 0.98
N GLY A 65 10.24 16.26 1.77
CA GLY A 65 11.06 16.70 2.91
C GLY A 65 10.29 16.91 4.21
N SER A 66 8.96 16.68 4.21
CA SER A 66 8.17 16.70 5.45
C SER A 66 8.46 15.50 6.34
N GLU A 67 8.03 15.57 7.60
CA GLU A 67 8.18 14.49 8.57
C GLU A 67 7.51 13.20 8.09
N TRP A 68 8.12 12.07 8.46
CA TRP A 68 7.59 10.74 8.27
C TRP A 68 7.53 10.02 9.62
N HIS A 69 6.48 9.24 9.84
CA HIS A 69 6.31 8.40 11.02
C HIS A 69 5.80 7.01 10.65
N GLY A 70 6.10 6.01 11.46
CA GLY A 70 5.46 4.71 11.40
C GLY A 70 4.14 4.69 12.17
N ILE A 71 3.33 3.64 12.01
CA ILE A 71 2.08 3.45 12.74
C ILE A 71 2.12 2.08 13.41
N PHE A 72 1.73 2.01 14.68
CA PHE A 72 1.81 0.80 15.48
C PHE A 72 0.54 0.52 16.28
N ARG A 73 0.19 -0.76 16.39
CA ARG A 73 -0.81 -1.27 17.34
C ARG A 73 -0.30 -2.55 17.99
N LYS A 74 -0.25 -2.61 19.31
CA LYS A 74 0.08 -3.83 20.04
C LYS A 74 -1.14 -4.75 20.12
N GLY A 75 -0.96 -6.01 19.74
CA GLY A 75 -1.95 -7.08 19.89
C GLY A 75 -1.79 -7.87 21.19
N THR A 76 -2.67 -8.85 21.41
CA THR A 76 -2.62 -9.78 22.55
C THR A 76 -1.90 -11.09 22.19
N GLU A 77 -1.81 -11.45 20.91
CA GLU A 77 -1.16 -12.66 20.45
C GLU A 77 0.32 -12.42 20.13
N ASN A 78 1.14 -13.47 20.23
CA ASN A 78 2.55 -13.43 19.84
C ASN A 78 2.72 -13.52 18.30
N LYS A 79 1.94 -12.70 17.58
CA LYS A 79 1.87 -12.66 16.14
C LYS A 79 1.92 -11.23 15.65
N ALA A 80 2.49 -11.01 14.47
CA ALA A 80 2.61 -9.67 13.91
C ALA A 80 2.25 -9.61 12.42
N VAL A 81 1.69 -8.48 12.03
CA VAL A 81 1.49 -8.07 10.64
C VAL A 81 2.46 -6.94 10.34
N ILE A 82 3.30 -7.12 9.31
CA ILE A 82 4.06 -6.04 8.68
C ILE A 82 3.25 -5.58 7.49
N TYR A 83 2.80 -4.32 7.52
CA TYR A 83 1.81 -3.84 6.57
C TYR A 83 2.33 -2.62 5.81
N PHE A 84 2.74 -2.82 4.56
CA PHE A 84 3.23 -1.77 3.67
C PHE A 84 2.06 -1.09 2.94
N PHE A 85 1.98 0.24 3.02
CA PHE A 85 0.96 0.99 2.32
C PHE A 85 1.34 1.27 0.88
N GLY A 86 0.30 1.44 0.04
CA GLY A 86 0.41 1.89 -1.33
C GLY A 86 0.33 3.40 -1.50
N GLY A 87 0.52 3.87 -2.73
CA GLY A 87 0.45 5.29 -3.04
C GLY A 87 1.18 5.71 -4.32
N GLY A 88 1.20 4.86 -5.36
CA GLY A 88 1.82 5.16 -6.66
C GLY A 88 3.33 4.98 -6.70
N VAL A 89 4.01 5.49 -7.74
CA VAL A 89 5.45 5.28 -7.93
C VAL A 89 6.11 6.39 -8.74
N SER A 90 7.38 6.63 -8.46
CA SER A 90 8.32 7.43 -9.25
C SER A 90 9.32 6.51 -9.95
N ILE A 91 9.31 6.48 -11.27
CA ILE A 91 10.17 5.59 -12.09
C ILE A 91 11.21 6.35 -12.91
N THR A 92 11.05 7.66 -13.06
CA THR A 92 11.96 8.52 -13.83
C THR A 92 12.17 9.86 -13.10
N PRO A 93 13.17 10.65 -13.50
CA PRO A 93 13.32 12.04 -13.03
C PRO A 93 12.04 12.88 -13.19
N GLU A 94 11.33 12.76 -14.31
CA GLU A 94 10.07 13.48 -14.53
C GLU A 94 9.00 13.09 -13.51
N THR A 95 8.81 11.80 -13.25
CA THR A 95 7.81 11.34 -12.26
C THR A 95 8.21 11.72 -10.84
N SER A 96 9.52 11.76 -10.51
CA SER A 96 10.01 12.30 -9.24
C SER A 96 9.62 13.76 -9.07
N GLU A 97 9.86 14.57 -10.09
CA GLU A 97 9.53 16.00 -10.10
C GLU A 97 8.01 16.26 -10.19
N GLY A 98 7.25 15.38 -10.83
CA GLY A 98 5.79 15.42 -10.92
C GLY A 98 5.10 15.22 -9.55
N GLY A 99 5.70 14.40 -8.69
CA GLY A 99 5.27 14.24 -7.29
C GLY A 99 3.84 13.73 -7.19
N LYS A 100 2.91 14.54 -6.67
CA LYS A 100 1.52 14.13 -6.36
C LYS A 100 0.69 13.64 -7.56
N GLU A 101 1.13 13.88 -8.77
CA GLU A 101 0.52 13.33 -9.98
C GLU A 101 0.79 11.83 -10.12
N PHE A 102 1.89 11.34 -9.52
CA PHE A 102 2.37 9.97 -9.67
C PHE A 102 2.39 9.18 -8.37
N TYR A 103 2.58 9.84 -7.22
CA TYR A 103 2.67 9.12 -5.94
C TYR A 103 2.38 10.02 -4.73
N ALA A 104 2.14 9.40 -3.58
CA ALA A 104 2.01 10.09 -2.30
C ALA A 104 3.36 10.69 -1.89
N THR A 105 3.43 12.02 -1.73
CA THR A 105 4.67 12.75 -1.40
C THR A 105 4.79 13.12 0.08
N SER A 106 3.74 12.88 0.88
CA SER A 106 3.65 13.20 2.32
C SER A 106 2.70 12.26 3.03
N MET A 107 2.71 12.28 4.37
CA MET A 107 1.94 11.40 5.26
C MET A 107 0.44 11.71 5.37
N LEU A 108 -0.12 12.57 4.52
CA LEU A 108 -1.48 13.07 4.67
C LEU A 108 -2.53 11.93 4.62
N ALA A 109 -3.37 11.82 5.65
CA ALA A 109 -4.52 10.91 5.76
C ALA A 109 -4.19 9.38 5.77
N GLN A 110 -2.96 8.97 6.01
CA GLN A 110 -2.61 7.54 6.00
C GLN A 110 -3.04 6.78 7.26
N ASP A 111 -3.16 7.43 8.40
CA ASP A 111 -3.60 6.83 9.67
C ASP A 111 -4.98 6.16 9.54
N PHE A 112 -5.88 6.77 8.77
CA PHE A 112 -7.22 6.23 8.54
C PHE A 112 -7.19 4.85 7.86
N VAL A 113 -6.26 4.64 6.93
CA VAL A 113 -6.13 3.39 6.17
C VAL A 113 -5.70 2.23 7.07
N ALA A 114 -4.90 2.49 8.10
CA ALA A 114 -4.45 1.47 9.04
C ALA A 114 -5.59 0.77 9.80
N GLN A 115 -6.72 1.45 9.98
CA GLN A 115 -7.90 0.92 10.68
C GLN A 115 -8.89 0.20 9.75
N GLY A 116 -8.59 0.14 8.46
CA GLY A 116 -9.41 -0.54 7.44
C GLY A 116 -8.95 -1.97 7.16
N GLY A 117 -9.73 -2.71 6.40
CA GLY A 117 -9.38 -4.03 5.90
C GLY A 117 -8.77 -4.97 6.93
N VAL A 118 -7.56 -5.47 6.68
CA VAL A 118 -6.84 -6.37 7.60
C VAL A 118 -6.53 -5.73 8.95
N GLY A 119 -6.40 -4.38 9.01
CA GLY A 119 -6.15 -3.65 10.25
C GLY A 119 -7.38 -3.38 11.10
N SER A 120 -8.59 -3.71 10.61
CA SER A 120 -9.84 -3.42 11.30
C SER A 120 -9.99 -4.19 12.62
N SER A 121 -10.77 -3.61 13.54
CA SER A 121 -11.15 -4.26 14.80
C SER A 121 -12.46 -5.05 14.69
N ALA A 122 -12.91 -5.36 13.47
CA ALA A 122 -14.14 -6.11 13.23
C ALA A 122 -14.05 -7.53 13.82
N GLU A 123 -15.15 -8.02 14.39
CA GLU A 123 -15.20 -9.34 15.06
C GLU A 123 -14.85 -10.51 14.12
N ASN A 124 -15.14 -10.38 12.83
CA ASN A 124 -14.81 -11.39 11.82
C ASN A 124 -13.37 -11.26 11.28
N ASN A 125 -12.58 -10.29 11.76
CA ASN A 125 -11.19 -10.17 11.36
C ASN A 125 -10.30 -11.11 12.19
N PRO A 126 -9.72 -12.17 11.61
CA PRO A 126 -8.86 -13.11 12.33
C PRO A 126 -7.52 -12.51 12.76
N PHE A 127 -7.15 -11.33 12.24
CA PHE A 127 -5.91 -10.62 12.58
C PHE A 127 -6.11 -9.54 13.66
N LYS A 128 -7.34 -9.34 14.17
CA LYS A 128 -7.66 -8.23 15.07
C LYS A 128 -6.83 -8.21 16.35
N ASP A 129 -6.40 -9.37 16.82
CA ASP A 129 -5.63 -9.54 18.06
C ASP A 129 -4.10 -9.63 17.83
N TRP A 130 -3.63 -9.46 16.58
CA TRP A 130 -2.21 -9.42 16.24
C TRP A 130 -1.62 -8.01 16.42
N SER A 131 -0.31 -7.94 16.62
CA SER A 131 0.40 -6.66 16.56
C SER A 131 0.50 -6.19 15.10
N PHE A 132 0.31 -4.88 14.86
CA PHE A 132 0.43 -4.28 13.54
C PHE A 132 1.60 -3.29 13.52
N ILE A 133 2.52 -3.52 12.60
CA ILE A 133 3.62 -2.64 12.25
C ILE A 133 3.32 -2.10 10.85
N VAL A 134 2.80 -0.89 10.77
CA VAL A 134 2.38 -0.29 9.50
C VAL A 134 3.45 0.66 9.01
N ILE A 135 3.84 0.50 7.76
CA ILE A 135 4.82 1.34 7.06
C ILE A 135 4.06 2.22 6.06
N PRO A 136 3.74 3.47 6.43
CA PRO A 136 3.08 4.41 5.54
C PRO A 136 3.95 4.78 4.34
N TYR A 137 3.32 5.10 3.22
CA TYR A 137 4.01 5.39 1.96
C TYR A 137 4.01 6.88 1.60
N ALA A 138 5.19 7.47 1.48
CA ALA A 138 5.33 8.86 1.11
C ALA A 138 6.64 9.15 0.34
N THR A 139 7.26 8.15 -0.32
CA THR A 139 8.62 8.26 -0.86
C THR A 139 8.75 7.95 -2.35
N GLY A 140 7.74 7.38 -2.99
CA GLY A 140 7.70 7.14 -4.43
C GLY A 140 8.61 5.99 -4.93
N ASP A 141 9.15 5.14 -4.04
CA ASP A 141 10.24 4.20 -4.31
C ASP A 141 9.91 2.75 -3.88
N PHE A 142 8.62 2.40 -3.79
CA PHE A 142 8.18 1.10 -3.27
C PHE A 142 8.83 0.72 -1.94
N HIS A 143 9.02 1.68 -1.04
CA HIS A 143 9.70 1.53 0.26
C HIS A 143 11.15 0.99 0.18
N ALA A 144 11.78 0.98 -0.99
CA ALA A 144 13.06 0.32 -1.21
C ALA A 144 14.25 1.28 -1.34
N GLY A 145 14.02 2.59 -1.41
CA GLY A 145 15.06 3.56 -1.69
C GLY A 145 15.82 4.07 -0.47
N THR A 146 17.05 4.50 -0.71
CA THR A 146 17.91 5.23 0.24
C THR A 146 18.42 6.54 -0.35
N GLY A 147 17.90 6.94 -1.54
CA GLY A 147 18.42 8.01 -2.36
C GLY A 147 17.79 9.36 -2.11
N ILE A 148 18.54 10.38 -2.50
CA ILE A 148 18.04 11.74 -2.65
C ILE A 148 18.26 12.11 -4.11
N TYR A 149 17.21 12.52 -4.80
CA TYR A 149 17.26 13.04 -6.16
C TYR A 149 17.33 14.55 -6.11
N GLU A 150 18.36 15.09 -6.76
CA GLU A 150 18.61 16.54 -6.87
C GLU A 150 18.32 16.99 -8.31
N GLY A 151 17.12 17.48 -8.57
CA GLY A 151 16.67 18.02 -9.84
C GLY A 151 16.22 19.47 -9.72
N LYS A 152 15.11 19.84 -10.34
CA LYS A 152 14.46 21.15 -10.14
C LYS A 152 14.01 21.37 -8.70
N LYS A 153 13.76 20.27 -7.99
CA LYS A 153 13.52 20.22 -6.54
C LYS A 153 14.24 19.00 -5.97
N THR A 154 14.55 19.03 -4.69
CA THR A 154 15.04 17.87 -3.96
C THR A 154 13.87 16.91 -3.69
N VAL A 155 14.07 15.63 -3.98
CA VAL A 155 13.10 14.56 -3.76
C VAL A 155 13.75 13.46 -2.95
N TYR A 156 13.12 13.05 -1.86
CA TYR A 156 13.66 12.04 -0.96
C TYR A 156 13.02 10.69 -1.28
N HIS A 157 13.80 9.80 -1.92
CA HIS A 157 13.49 8.39 -2.13
C HIS A 157 14.13 7.57 -1.00
N THR A 158 13.61 7.71 0.21
CA THR A 158 14.21 7.18 1.45
C THR A 158 13.38 6.09 2.11
N GLY A 159 12.53 5.42 1.34
CA GLY A 159 11.58 4.43 1.86
C GLY A 159 12.24 3.30 2.65
N TYR A 160 13.37 2.74 2.17
CA TYR A 160 14.11 1.70 2.88
C TYR A 160 14.74 2.24 4.17
N SER A 161 15.29 3.44 4.13
CA SER A 161 15.90 4.08 5.32
C SER A 161 14.83 4.32 6.39
N ASN A 162 13.67 4.86 6.02
CA ASN A 162 12.54 5.10 6.90
C ASN A 162 12.02 3.79 7.52
N TYR A 163 11.72 2.80 6.67
CA TYR A 163 11.28 1.46 7.07
C TYR A 163 12.28 0.82 8.04
N SER A 164 13.56 0.81 7.68
CA SER A 164 14.61 0.17 8.48
C SER A 164 14.75 0.80 9.86
N ALA A 165 14.80 2.13 9.94
CA ALA A 165 14.87 2.86 11.20
C ALA A 165 13.63 2.63 12.08
N TYR A 166 12.44 2.65 11.46
CA TYR A 166 11.18 2.40 12.16
C TYR A 166 11.11 0.98 12.75
N ILE A 167 11.47 -0.05 11.99
CA ILE A 167 11.47 -1.43 12.49
C ILE A 167 12.40 -1.57 13.72
N GLU A 168 13.61 -1.03 13.67
CA GLU A 168 14.53 -1.09 14.81
C GLU A 168 13.98 -0.37 16.06
N GLN A 169 13.26 0.74 15.85
CA GLN A 169 12.65 1.49 16.95
C GLN A 169 11.46 0.74 17.58
N ILE A 170 10.64 0.02 16.77
CA ILE A 170 9.40 -0.61 17.24
C ILE A 170 9.60 -2.06 17.73
N LYS A 171 10.65 -2.76 17.31
CA LYS A 171 10.93 -4.14 17.71
C LYS A 171 10.82 -4.42 19.20
N PRO A 172 11.34 -3.57 20.12
CA PRO A 172 11.22 -3.83 21.56
C PRO A 172 9.77 -3.97 22.05
N TYR A 173 8.83 -3.28 21.40
CA TYR A 173 7.40 -3.34 21.76
C TYR A 173 6.68 -4.52 21.11
N VAL A 174 7.15 -4.98 19.95
CA VAL A 174 6.60 -6.16 19.26
C VAL A 174 6.99 -7.43 20.00
N GLY A 175 8.23 -7.52 20.43
CA GLY A 175 8.85 -8.72 21.00
C GLY A 175 9.31 -9.68 19.89
N GLU A 176 9.22 -10.97 20.18
CA GLU A 176 9.65 -12.05 19.26
C GLU A 176 8.43 -12.85 18.77
N PRO A 177 7.73 -12.40 17.72
CA PRO A 177 6.57 -13.09 17.20
C PRO A 177 6.96 -14.47 16.64
N ASP A 178 6.14 -15.48 16.88
CA ASP A 178 6.28 -16.81 16.29
C ASP A 178 5.62 -16.92 14.90
N THR A 179 4.69 -16.03 14.61
CA THR A 179 3.93 -15.97 13.36
C THR A 179 3.99 -14.57 12.76
N LEU A 180 4.31 -14.49 11.49
CA LEU A 180 4.46 -13.24 10.76
C LEU A 180 3.64 -13.26 9.46
N LEU A 181 2.81 -12.25 9.28
CA LEU A 181 2.21 -11.91 8.00
C LEU A 181 2.91 -10.66 7.45
N VAL A 182 3.59 -10.77 6.32
CA VAL A 182 4.14 -9.64 5.57
C VAL A 182 3.21 -9.35 4.40
N THR A 183 2.61 -8.17 4.38
CA THR A 183 1.63 -7.84 3.35
C THR A 183 1.64 -6.35 3.03
N GLY A 184 1.02 -6.00 1.92
CA GLY A 184 0.89 -4.63 1.47
C GLY A 184 0.08 -4.56 0.19
N PHE A 185 -0.45 -3.40 -0.12
CA PHE A 185 -1.30 -3.16 -1.29
C PHE A 185 -0.68 -2.15 -2.26
N SER A 186 -0.89 -2.31 -3.58
CA SER A 186 -0.37 -1.38 -4.58
C SER A 186 1.16 -1.20 -4.43
N ALA A 187 1.67 0.02 -4.32
CA ALA A 187 3.09 0.28 -4.01
C ALA A 187 3.60 -0.51 -2.80
N GLY A 188 2.74 -0.77 -1.80
CA GLY A 188 3.05 -1.62 -0.64
C GLY A 188 3.10 -3.11 -0.97
N GLY A 189 2.36 -3.58 -1.96
CA GLY A 189 2.48 -4.95 -2.46
C GLY A 189 3.80 -5.14 -3.22
N PHE A 190 4.22 -4.17 -4.05
CA PHE A 190 5.58 -4.14 -4.62
C PHE A 190 6.64 -4.18 -3.51
N ALA A 191 6.48 -3.35 -2.47
CA ALA A 191 7.36 -3.35 -1.30
C ALA A 191 7.40 -4.72 -0.61
N THR A 192 6.24 -5.36 -0.43
CA THR A 192 6.14 -6.69 0.16
C THR A 192 6.99 -7.70 -0.60
N SER A 193 6.94 -7.71 -1.94
CA SER A 193 7.78 -8.60 -2.75
C SER A 193 9.28 -8.28 -2.62
N LEU A 194 9.63 -6.99 -2.62
CA LEU A 194 11.02 -6.52 -2.55
C LEU A 194 11.65 -6.75 -1.17
N LEU A 195 10.88 -6.56 -0.09
CA LEU A 195 11.42 -6.47 1.28
C LEU A 195 11.10 -7.68 2.16
N ALA A 196 10.30 -8.65 1.71
CA ALA A 196 9.91 -9.80 2.54
C ALA A 196 11.11 -10.54 3.14
N ASP A 197 12.17 -10.76 2.38
CA ASP A 197 13.38 -11.43 2.87
C ASP A 197 14.11 -10.63 3.96
N ASP A 198 14.20 -9.30 3.81
CA ASP A 198 14.75 -8.38 4.81
C ASP A 198 13.90 -8.37 6.08
N VAL A 199 12.57 -8.29 5.95
CA VAL A 199 11.62 -8.38 7.08
C VAL A 199 11.81 -9.67 7.86
N ILE A 200 11.83 -10.82 7.17
CA ILE A 200 12.03 -12.14 7.80
C ILE A 200 13.36 -12.18 8.55
N GLY A 201 14.41 -11.62 7.98
CA GLY A 201 15.72 -11.52 8.63
C GLY A 201 15.72 -10.69 9.91
N ARG A 202 14.82 -9.71 10.02
CA ARG A 202 14.67 -8.87 11.22
C ARG A 202 13.84 -9.51 12.33
N PHE A 203 13.04 -10.53 12.02
CA PHE A 203 12.22 -11.28 12.98
C PHE A 203 12.55 -12.78 12.95
N PRO A 204 13.77 -13.17 13.34
CA PRO A 204 14.25 -14.55 13.20
C PRO A 204 13.51 -15.57 14.09
N SER A 205 12.73 -15.12 15.06
CA SER A 205 11.86 -15.94 15.91
C SER A 205 10.60 -16.43 15.17
N ALA A 206 10.22 -15.79 14.06
CA ALA A 206 9.03 -16.16 13.31
C ALA A 206 9.28 -17.44 12.48
N GLU A 207 8.76 -18.55 13.00
CA GLU A 207 8.81 -19.84 12.33
C GLU A 207 7.67 -20.05 11.33
N ASN A 208 6.55 -19.34 11.51
CA ASN A 208 5.39 -19.38 10.65
C ASN A 208 5.25 -18.07 9.87
N VAL A 209 5.73 -18.04 8.62
CA VAL A 209 5.75 -16.84 7.80
C VAL A 209 4.85 -16.98 6.58
N THR A 210 4.00 -15.97 6.37
CA THR A 210 3.17 -15.81 5.17
C THR A 210 3.46 -14.44 4.55
N VAL A 211 3.71 -14.42 3.24
CA VAL A 211 3.89 -13.20 2.45
C VAL A 211 2.73 -13.09 1.48
N CYS A 212 2.01 -11.97 1.51
CA CYS A 212 0.84 -11.74 0.64
C CYS A 212 0.96 -10.39 -0.08
N VAL A 213 1.02 -10.43 -1.39
CA VAL A 213 1.14 -9.26 -2.29
C VAL A 213 -0.22 -8.95 -2.89
N ASP A 214 -0.79 -7.76 -2.60
CA ASP A 214 -2.05 -7.29 -3.18
C ASP A 214 -1.81 -6.27 -4.29
N SER A 215 -2.38 -6.55 -5.48
CA SER A 215 -2.51 -5.64 -6.62
C SER A 215 -1.19 -4.97 -7.03
N SER A 216 -0.23 -5.80 -7.46
CA SER A 216 1.12 -5.33 -7.79
C SER A 216 1.66 -5.99 -9.05
N LEU A 217 1.31 -5.42 -10.20
CA LEU A 217 1.83 -5.80 -11.52
C LEU A 217 2.07 -4.54 -12.35
N LEU A 218 3.32 -4.29 -12.70
CA LEU A 218 3.76 -3.31 -13.69
C LEU A 218 4.97 -3.90 -14.42
N LEU A 219 4.96 -3.88 -15.72
CA LEU A 219 6.04 -4.35 -16.58
C LEU A 219 6.88 -3.18 -17.06
N TYR A 220 8.17 -3.20 -16.74
CA TYR A 220 9.09 -2.12 -17.12
C TYR A 220 10.54 -2.62 -17.19
N ASP A 221 11.14 -2.59 -18.36
CA ASP A 221 12.54 -3.02 -18.58
C ASP A 221 13.57 -2.25 -17.74
N GLY A 222 13.21 -1.07 -17.26
CA GLY A 222 14.11 -0.19 -16.51
C GLY A 222 14.06 -0.36 -14.98
N TRP A 223 13.43 -1.38 -14.40
CA TRP A 223 13.34 -1.54 -12.95
C TRP A 223 14.68 -1.56 -12.24
N HIS A 224 15.64 -2.33 -12.76
CA HIS A 224 16.99 -2.38 -12.21
C HIS A 224 17.65 -0.99 -12.19
N ASP A 225 17.62 -0.29 -13.31
CA ASP A 225 18.21 1.04 -13.42
C ASP A 225 17.54 2.07 -12.51
N THR A 226 16.21 2.05 -12.42
CA THR A 226 15.44 2.88 -11.50
C THR A 226 15.83 2.60 -10.04
N ALA A 227 15.93 1.33 -9.65
CA ALA A 227 16.33 0.93 -8.31
C ALA A 227 17.76 1.39 -7.98
N VAL A 228 18.72 1.19 -8.91
CA VAL A 228 20.13 1.52 -8.69
C VAL A 228 20.39 3.03 -8.74
N TYR A 229 19.88 3.73 -9.75
CA TYR A 229 20.30 5.11 -10.03
C TYR A 229 19.35 6.16 -9.44
N LEU A 230 18.04 5.91 -9.41
CA LEU A 230 17.07 6.89 -8.90
C LEU A 230 16.79 6.67 -7.40
N TRP A 231 16.40 5.48 -7.02
CA TRP A 231 16.06 5.14 -5.62
C TRP A 231 17.28 4.85 -4.76
N LYS A 232 18.40 4.43 -5.38
CA LYS A 232 19.61 3.95 -4.67
C LYS A 232 19.28 2.84 -3.69
N THR A 233 18.51 1.89 -4.15
CA THR A 233 18.08 0.71 -3.40
C THR A 233 19.31 -0.13 -2.98
N PRO A 234 19.31 -0.75 -1.79
CA PRO A 234 20.36 -1.68 -1.41
C PRO A 234 20.61 -2.78 -2.46
N THR A 235 21.87 -3.09 -2.71
CA THR A 235 22.31 -4.02 -3.78
C THR A 235 21.65 -5.38 -3.68
N GLU A 236 21.45 -5.88 -2.45
CA GLU A 236 20.79 -7.17 -2.19
C GLU A 236 19.32 -7.21 -2.70
N ILE A 237 18.72 -6.04 -2.93
CA ILE A 237 17.39 -5.92 -3.48
C ILE A 237 17.46 -5.66 -4.98
N SER A 238 18.28 -4.69 -5.43
CA SER A 238 18.34 -4.31 -6.84
C SER A 238 18.88 -5.41 -7.74
N ASP A 239 19.85 -6.21 -7.29
CA ASP A 239 20.49 -7.29 -8.08
C ASP A 239 19.50 -8.42 -8.45
N ARG A 240 18.35 -8.49 -7.77
CA ARG A 240 17.30 -9.48 -8.09
C ARG A 240 16.40 -9.06 -9.25
N LEU A 241 16.40 -7.79 -9.63
CA LEU A 241 15.54 -7.22 -10.67
C LEU A 241 16.17 -7.48 -12.05
N THR A 242 15.88 -8.62 -12.63
CA THR A 242 16.53 -9.12 -13.84
C THR A 242 15.62 -9.15 -15.07
N THR A 243 14.32 -8.98 -14.87
CA THR A 243 13.31 -8.91 -15.94
C THR A 243 12.51 -7.61 -15.85
N ASP A 244 11.52 -7.47 -16.70
CA ASP A 244 10.53 -6.38 -16.67
C ASP A 244 9.50 -6.51 -15.54
N ASN A 245 9.46 -7.66 -14.84
CA ASN A 245 8.49 -7.95 -13.77
C ASN A 245 9.17 -8.10 -12.40
N LEU A 246 9.37 -6.98 -11.72
CA LEU A 246 10.09 -6.95 -10.43
C LEU A 246 9.41 -7.79 -9.33
N VAL A 247 8.09 -7.98 -9.38
CA VAL A 247 7.38 -8.79 -8.37
C VAL A 247 7.64 -10.28 -8.60
N LEU A 248 7.58 -10.73 -9.86
CA LEU A 248 7.91 -12.11 -10.23
C LEU A 248 9.36 -12.44 -9.85
N ASP A 249 10.31 -11.57 -10.20
CA ASP A 249 11.73 -11.70 -9.86
C ASP A 249 11.93 -11.82 -8.35
N SER A 250 11.34 -10.89 -7.58
CA SER A 250 11.53 -10.82 -6.13
C SER A 250 10.92 -12.00 -5.39
N LEU A 251 9.70 -12.43 -5.76
CA LEU A 251 9.03 -13.58 -5.14
C LEU A 251 9.71 -14.90 -5.53
N THR A 252 10.21 -15.01 -6.76
CA THR A 252 11.03 -16.17 -7.19
C THR A 252 12.30 -16.26 -6.35
N ALA A 253 13.04 -15.17 -6.22
CA ALA A 253 14.26 -15.12 -5.40
C ALA A 253 13.98 -15.40 -3.90
N LEU A 254 12.85 -14.95 -3.38
CA LEU A 254 12.41 -15.27 -2.02
C LEU A 254 12.19 -16.78 -1.86
N HIS A 255 11.48 -17.41 -2.81
CA HIS A 255 11.25 -18.87 -2.80
C HIS A 255 12.55 -19.65 -2.94
N GLU A 256 13.43 -19.28 -3.86
CA GLU A 256 14.74 -19.92 -4.03
C GLU A 256 15.58 -19.88 -2.74
N LYS A 257 15.52 -18.76 -2.00
CA LYS A 257 16.29 -18.59 -0.76
C LYS A 257 15.65 -19.28 0.45
N ARG A 258 14.33 -19.26 0.57
CA ARG A 258 13.60 -19.70 1.78
C ARG A 258 12.85 -21.03 1.59
N GLY A 259 12.61 -21.45 0.35
CA GLY A 259 11.83 -22.65 0.04
C GLY A 259 10.42 -22.59 0.61
N SER A 260 9.88 -23.74 0.95
CA SER A 260 8.53 -23.89 1.54
C SER A 260 8.40 -23.42 2.99
N SER A 261 9.47 -22.92 3.61
CA SER A 261 9.36 -22.31 4.95
C SER A 261 8.60 -20.99 4.95
N VAL A 262 8.43 -20.37 3.78
CA VAL A 262 7.64 -19.15 3.57
C VAL A 262 6.49 -19.44 2.62
N LYS A 263 5.27 -19.21 3.06
CA LYS A 263 4.08 -19.28 2.22
C LYS A 263 3.97 -17.99 1.42
N ILE A 264 3.89 -18.09 0.10
CA ILE A 264 3.81 -16.95 -0.81
C ILE A 264 2.44 -16.90 -1.43
N LEU A 265 1.80 -15.73 -1.31
CA LEU A 265 0.47 -15.43 -1.80
C LEU A 265 0.51 -14.20 -2.71
N PHE A 266 -0.29 -14.25 -3.76
CA PHE A 266 -0.49 -13.11 -4.66
C PHE A 266 -1.97 -12.95 -4.96
N ASP A 267 -2.50 -11.75 -4.78
CA ASP A 267 -3.85 -11.41 -5.20
C ASP A 267 -3.90 -10.16 -6.07
N CYS A 268 -4.85 -10.14 -6.99
CA CYS A 268 -5.06 -9.00 -7.86
C CYS A 268 -6.48 -9.01 -8.44
N SER A 269 -7.02 -7.85 -8.69
CA SER A 269 -8.17 -7.67 -9.54
C SER A 269 -7.81 -8.00 -11.00
N TYR A 270 -8.65 -8.75 -11.70
CA TYR A 270 -8.29 -9.30 -13.01
C TYR A 270 -8.15 -8.25 -14.14
N ARG A 271 -8.68 -7.03 -13.93
CA ARG A 271 -8.61 -5.88 -14.87
C ARG A 271 -8.41 -4.58 -14.09
N ASP A 272 -7.42 -4.57 -13.21
CA ASP A 272 -7.12 -3.49 -12.28
C ASP A 272 -6.96 -2.13 -13.00
N ASP A 273 -7.89 -1.21 -12.76
CA ASP A 273 -7.98 0.05 -13.48
C ASP A 273 -6.87 1.05 -13.14
N THR A 274 -6.28 0.94 -11.97
CA THR A 274 -5.17 1.80 -11.54
C THR A 274 -3.84 1.31 -12.08
N LEU A 275 -3.56 0.01 -11.95
CA LEU A 275 -2.32 -0.57 -12.47
C LEU A 275 -2.23 -0.42 -13.99
N MET A 276 -3.34 -0.64 -14.72
CA MET A 276 -3.32 -0.44 -16.17
C MET A 276 -3.07 1.02 -16.58
N GLN A 277 -3.48 2.02 -15.76
CA GLN A 277 -3.15 3.43 -16.04
C GLN A 277 -1.65 3.68 -15.89
N TYR A 278 -1.04 3.16 -14.82
CA TYR A 278 0.41 3.25 -14.64
C TYR A 278 1.15 2.50 -15.74
N GLN A 279 0.66 1.33 -16.16
CA GLN A 279 1.22 0.60 -17.30
C GLN A 279 1.09 1.43 -18.59
N SER A 280 -0.06 2.02 -18.84
CA SER A 280 -0.26 2.93 -19.99
C SER A 280 0.71 4.12 -19.95
N TYR A 281 1.01 4.67 -18.77
CA TYR A 281 2.01 5.72 -18.62
C TYR A 281 3.42 5.20 -18.94
N ILE A 282 3.79 4.03 -18.46
CA ILE A 282 5.08 3.39 -18.76
C ILE A 282 5.25 3.20 -20.27
N ASP A 283 4.20 2.72 -20.95
CA ASP A 283 4.26 2.36 -22.37
C ASP A 283 4.21 3.56 -23.31
N ASN A 284 3.48 4.62 -22.94
CA ASN A 284 3.17 5.71 -23.87
C ASN A 284 3.11 7.13 -23.25
N GLY A 285 3.42 7.27 -21.96
CA GLY A 285 3.44 8.55 -21.24
C GLY A 285 2.07 9.13 -20.89
N LYS A 286 0.99 8.31 -20.88
CA LYS A 286 -0.37 8.75 -20.58
C LYS A 286 -1.06 7.82 -19.59
N MET A 287 -1.77 8.39 -18.64
CA MET A 287 -2.61 7.69 -17.66
C MET A 287 -4.01 7.41 -18.26
N ASP A 288 -4.07 6.60 -19.32
CA ASP A 288 -5.33 6.30 -20.02
C ASP A 288 -6.09 5.13 -19.35
N ARG A 289 -7.42 5.12 -19.54
CA ARG A 289 -8.34 4.07 -19.07
C ARG A 289 -9.22 3.64 -20.22
N THR A 290 -8.94 2.49 -20.81
CA THR A 290 -9.77 1.94 -21.89
C THR A 290 -10.03 0.46 -21.67
N LYS A 291 -11.02 -0.08 -22.41
CA LYS A 291 -11.30 -1.52 -22.43
C LYS A 291 -10.08 -2.31 -22.94
N GLU A 292 -9.42 -1.83 -23.97
CA GLU A 292 -8.26 -2.49 -24.61
C GLU A 292 -7.07 -2.56 -23.66
N LEU A 293 -6.85 -1.52 -22.85
CA LEU A 293 -5.83 -1.54 -21.79
C LEU A 293 -6.16 -2.56 -20.70
N GLY A 294 -7.45 -2.68 -20.33
CA GLY A 294 -7.91 -3.74 -19.44
C GLY A 294 -7.72 -5.14 -20.03
N ASP A 295 -7.96 -5.33 -21.34
CA ASP A 295 -7.69 -6.60 -22.03
C ASP A 295 -6.17 -6.93 -22.05
N SER A 296 -5.32 -5.91 -22.19
CA SER A 296 -3.86 -6.07 -22.09
C SER A 296 -3.44 -6.47 -20.70
N PHE A 297 -3.87 -5.71 -19.69
CA PHE A 297 -3.56 -5.99 -18.29
C PHE A 297 -3.96 -7.42 -17.88
N GLN A 298 -5.15 -7.87 -18.30
CA GLN A 298 -5.61 -9.23 -18.00
C GLN A 298 -4.69 -10.30 -18.62
N ARG A 299 -4.16 -10.10 -19.83
CA ARG A 299 -3.17 -11.00 -20.44
C ARG A 299 -1.87 -11.01 -19.67
N ASP A 300 -1.34 -9.83 -19.32
CA ASP A 300 -0.08 -9.67 -18.60
C ASP A 300 -0.19 -10.29 -17.17
N LEU A 301 -1.36 -10.12 -16.53
CA LEU A 301 -1.65 -10.76 -15.23
C LEU A 301 -1.69 -12.30 -15.37
N LYS A 302 -2.28 -12.81 -16.43
CA LYS A 302 -2.27 -14.26 -16.69
C LYS A 302 -0.85 -14.80 -16.90
N GLU A 303 -0.01 -14.08 -17.64
CA GLU A 303 1.40 -14.44 -17.83
C GLU A 303 2.17 -14.42 -16.52
N MET A 304 2.00 -13.38 -15.70
CA MET A 304 2.59 -13.30 -14.37
C MET A 304 2.15 -14.48 -13.47
N VAL A 305 0.85 -14.78 -13.42
CA VAL A 305 0.33 -15.90 -12.62
C VAL A 305 0.91 -17.24 -13.09
N ASN A 306 1.07 -17.45 -14.38
CA ASN A 306 1.71 -18.65 -14.93
C ASN A 306 3.20 -18.71 -14.54
N GLY A 307 3.91 -17.58 -14.57
CA GLY A 307 5.29 -17.45 -14.11
C GLY A 307 5.42 -17.79 -12.62
N LEU A 308 4.59 -17.19 -11.77
CA LEU A 308 4.56 -17.48 -10.32
C LEU A 308 4.33 -18.97 -10.05
N ARG A 309 3.34 -19.59 -10.68
CA ARG A 309 3.05 -21.03 -10.51
C ARG A 309 4.13 -21.96 -11.04
N THR A 310 4.91 -21.50 -12.02
CA THR A 310 6.06 -22.25 -12.56
C THR A 310 7.24 -22.19 -11.61
N ASN A 311 7.55 -21.00 -11.09
CA ASN A 311 8.74 -20.75 -10.27
C ASN A 311 8.52 -21.08 -8.78
N ILE A 312 7.27 -21.03 -8.32
CA ILE A 312 6.87 -21.21 -6.91
C ILE A 312 5.72 -22.23 -6.88
N PRO A 313 6.01 -23.54 -6.81
CA PRO A 313 5.01 -24.60 -6.96
C PRO A 313 3.82 -24.52 -5.99
N ASP A 314 4.05 -24.03 -4.77
CA ASP A 314 3.06 -23.93 -3.70
C ASP A 314 2.50 -22.52 -3.55
N VAL A 315 2.61 -21.64 -4.56
CA VAL A 315 2.06 -20.28 -4.50
C VAL A 315 0.54 -20.29 -4.43
N GLY A 316 -0.03 -19.52 -3.52
CA GLY A 316 -1.46 -19.24 -3.48
C GLY A 316 -1.80 -18.04 -4.37
N ILE A 317 -2.79 -18.19 -5.23
CA ILE A 317 -3.26 -17.11 -6.14
C ILE A 317 -4.72 -16.83 -5.86
N TYR A 318 -5.07 -15.55 -5.70
CA TYR A 318 -6.46 -15.13 -5.59
C TYR A 318 -6.78 -14.03 -6.60
N ILE A 319 -7.50 -14.38 -7.66
CA ILE A 319 -7.95 -13.41 -8.67
C ILE A 319 -9.40 -13.03 -8.36
N TRP A 320 -9.68 -11.73 -8.35
CA TRP A 320 -10.99 -11.24 -7.93
C TRP A 320 -11.57 -10.19 -8.88
N CYS A 321 -12.88 -9.95 -8.74
CA CYS A 321 -13.64 -8.95 -9.46
C CYS A 321 -14.47 -8.15 -8.47
N SER A 322 -14.28 -6.85 -8.42
CA SER A 322 -15.09 -5.91 -7.65
C SER A 322 -15.16 -4.56 -8.37
N GLY A 323 -16.29 -3.86 -8.26
CA GLY A 323 -16.44 -2.53 -8.82
C GLY A 323 -16.28 -2.49 -10.36
N GLU A 324 -16.73 -3.54 -11.07
CA GLU A 324 -16.61 -3.64 -12.53
C GLU A 324 -17.36 -2.47 -13.20
N ASP A 325 -16.65 -1.71 -14.03
CA ASP A 325 -17.21 -0.64 -14.86
C ASP A 325 -18.04 -1.22 -16.01
N ALA A 326 -19.23 -0.65 -16.26
CA ALA A 326 -20.17 -1.21 -17.22
C ALA A 326 -19.72 -1.10 -18.69
N ASP A 327 -18.87 -0.13 -19.02
CA ASP A 327 -18.45 0.16 -20.40
C ASP A 327 -17.08 -0.46 -20.72
N THR A 328 -16.15 -0.40 -19.78
CA THR A 328 -14.76 -0.85 -19.96
C THR A 328 -14.49 -2.23 -19.39
N HIS A 329 -15.35 -2.71 -18.47
CA HIS A 329 -15.13 -3.91 -17.64
C HIS A 329 -13.89 -3.85 -16.77
N ASN A 330 -13.29 -2.68 -16.59
CA ASN A 330 -12.19 -2.50 -15.68
C ASN A 330 -12.68 -2.56 -14.23
N THR A 331 -11.82 -2.97 -13.33
CA THR A 331 -12.19 -3.34 -11.97
C THR A 331 -11.39 -2.54 -10.94
N GLN A 332 -11.89 -2.53 -9.75
CA GLN A 332 -11.34 -1.83 -8.61
C GLN A 332 -9.89 -2.26 -8.31
N HIS A 333 -9.09 -1.32 -7.83
CA HIS A 333 -7.72 -1.50 -7.38
C HIS A 333 -7.65 -1.82 -5.89
N THR A 334 -6.85 -2.78 -5.49
CA THR A 334 -6.55 -3.25 -4.12
C THR A 334 -7.77 -3.76 -3.34
N ILE A 335 -7.54 -4.59 -2.34
CA ILE A 335 -8.61 -5.14 -1.52
C ILE A 335 -8.27 -5.23 -0.02
N ILE A 336 -7.01 -5.49 0.34
CA ILE A 336 -6.66 -5.77 1.74
C ILE A 336 -6.81 -4.56 2.66
N SER A 337 -6.85 -3.34 2.11
CA SER A 337 -6.99 -2.10 2.88
C SER A 337 -8.44 -1.74 3.25
N TYR A 338 -9.47 -2.40 2.66
CA TYR A 338 -10.87 -2.07 2.94
C TYR A 338 -11.86 -3.25 2.84
N ASN A 339 -12.00 -3.94 1.71
CA ASN A 339 -13.05 -4.95 1.49
C ASN A 339 -12.55 -6.40 1.62
N VAL A 340 -11.48 -6.62 2.35
CA VAL A 340 -10.74 -7.88 2.44
C VAL A 340 -11.61 -9.06 2.92
N PHE A 341 -12.71 -8.81 3.65
CA PHE A 341 -13.63 -9.83 4.15
C PHE A 341 -14.90 -10.00 3.30
N ASP A 342 -15.00 -9.29 2.16
CA ASP A 342 -16.11 -9.48 1.23
C ASP A 342 -15.88 -10.73 0.36
N LYS A 343 -16.95 -11.53 0.21
CA LYS A 343 -16.94 -12.70 -0.67
C LYS A 343 -17.26 -12.26 -2.10
N LEU A 344 -16.24 -12.15 -2.93
CA LEU A 344 -16.31 -11.64 -4.29
C LEU A 344 -16.64 -12.75 -5.31
N GLY A 345 -17.73 -13.49 -5.07
CA GLY A 345 -18.12 -14.64 -5.91
C GLY A 345 -17.38 -15.95 -5.58
N ASN A 346 -16.47 -15.93 -4.64
CA ASN A 346 -15.75 -17.11 -4.14
C ASN A 346 -16.33 -17.60 -2.80
N ASP A 347 -16.05 -18.84 -2.41
CA ASP A 347 -16.46 -19.39 -1.12
C ASP A 347 -15.71 -18.75 0.05
N ARG A 348 -14.52 -18.21 -0.20
CA ARG A 348 -13.66 -17.51 0.76
C ARG A 348 -13.49 -16.05 0.37
N SER A 349 -13.44 -15.16 1.34
CA SER A 349 -12.91 -13.80 1.15
C SER A 349 -11.38 -13.83 1.09
N VAL A 350 -10.75 -12.75 0.59
CA VAL A 350 -9.28 -12.64 0.57
C VAL A 350 -8.70 -12.72 1.97
N GLY A 351 -9.34 -12.10 2.98
CA GLY A 351 -8.88 -12.17 4.37
C GLY A 351 -8.96 -13.57 4.98
N GLU A 352 -10.04 -14.32 4.69
CA GLU A 352 -10.16 -15.73 5.08
C GLU A 352 -9.10 -16.59 4.37
N TRP A 353 -8.85 -16.36 3.09
CA TRP A 353 -7.83 -17.05 2.30
C TRP A 353 -6.41 -16.81 2.82
N ILE A 354 -6.06 -15.58 3.17
CA ILE A 354 -4.77 -15.26 3.81
C ILE A 354 -4.65 -16.02 5.14
N PHE A 355 -5.72 -16.03 5.95
CA PHE A 355 -5.71 -16.71 7.23
C PHE A 355 -5.66 -18.24 7.11
N ASP A 356 -6.32 -18.82 6.11
CA ASP A 356 -6.20 -20.23 5.77
C ASP A 356 -4.75 -20.60 5.45
N ALA A 357 -4.05 -19.76 4.65
CA ALA A 357 -2.63 -19.94 4.32
C ALA A 357 -1.73 -19.81 5.54
N VAL A 358 -1.97 -18.86 6.45
CA VAL A 358 -1.26 -18.77 7.74
C VAL A 358 -1.38 -20.10 8.50
N ASN A 359 -2.50 -20.80 8.40
CA ASN A 359 -2.75 -22.13 8.99
C ASN A 359 -2.34 -23.30 8.10
N ASN A 360 -1.47 -23.05 7.10
CA ASN A 360 -0.92 -24.04 6.17
C ASN A 360 -1.93 -24.64 5.17
N ASP A 361 -3.06 -23.98 4.90
CA ASP A 361 -4.00 -24.34 3.85
C ASP A 361 -3.91 -23.34 2.68
N VAL A 362 -2.86 -23.47 1.87
CA VAL A 362 -2.61 -22.62 0.70
C VAL A 362 -3.43 -23.11 -0.48
N LYS A 363 -4.29 -22.26 -1.03
CA LYS A 363 -5.17 -22.55 -2.18
C LYS A 363 -5.17 -21.40 -3.18
N SER A 364 -5.71 -21.66 -4.37
CA SER A 364 -5.94 -20.63 -5.39
C SER A 364 -7.42 -20.52 -5.72
N TYR A 365 -7.88 -19.29 -6.00
CA TYR A 365 -9.27 -18.94 -6.33
C TYR A 365 -9.34 -17.98 -7.51
N GLY A 366 -10.44 -18.01 -8.26
CA GLY A 366 -10.75 -17.02 -9.30
C GLY A 366 -9.89 -17.10 -10.55
N LEU A 367 -9.12 -18.17 -10.76
CA LEU A 367 -8.22 -18.30 -11.91
C LEU A 367 -8.97 -18.26 -13.24
N GLU A 368 -10.24 -18.64 -13.28
CA GLU A 368 -11.12 -18.58 -14.46
C GLU A 368 -11.35 -17.14 -14.94
N LEU A 369 -11.21 -16.13 -14.07
CA LEU A 369 -11.32 -14.72 -14.45
C LEU A 369 -10.21 -14.28 -15.42
N LEU A 370 -9.07 -14.97 -15.41
CA LEU A 370 -7.96 -14.69 -16.32
C LEU A 370 -8.29 -15.03 -17.78
N ASP A 371 -9.32 -15.86 -18.00
CA ASP A 371 -9.81 -16.29 -19.31
C ASP A 371 -11.18 -15.69 -19.66
N LYS A 372 -11.74 -14.83 -18.79
CA LYS A 372 -13.04 -14.19 -19.02
C LYS A 372 -12.96 -13.25 -20.23
N ALA A 373 -13.83 -13.46 -21.20
CA ALA A 373 -13.96 -12.63 -22.39
C ALA A 373 -15.17 -11.68 -22.30
N PHE A 374 -15.12 -10.55 -23.04
CA PHE A 374 -16.16 -9.50 -23.06
C PHE A 374 -16.54 -9.10 -24.47
#